data_341d421d1e368da3e7bfac781d69a2f8
#
_entry.id   341d421d1e368da3e7bfac781d69a2f8
#
_cell.length_a   1.000
_cell.length_b   1.000
_cell.length_c   1.000
_cell.angle_alpha   90.00
_cell.angle_beta   90.00
_cell.angle_gamma   90.00
#
_symmetry.space_group_name_H-M   'P 1'
#
loop_
_entity.id
_entity.type
_entity.pdbx_description
1 polymer ?
#
loop_
_entity_poly.entity_id
_entity_poly.type
_entity_poly.pdbx_seq_one_letter_code
_entity_poly.pdbx_strand_id
1 'polypeptide(L)'
;MNKYIKSSVLAMSLAAVVSSCDMDAPTISTLDESSVFSTYSLAEAEVMSIHISFGETNSYRGRFLPYYGLNTDLETGSGTYPSLKDQATDKQGLWNYSTLPTNGQMNTDNNAYAKFYEGIERANLAIEGIRKNGNIEQNKDMAHLLGEALTLRAVVYNDLVKAWGDVPARFEPNNPTNVYLPRTSKDTIYKHLLADLAEAEKYCYWPKESSITKTTERVSKSFVKALRARIALYACGYALRSNGYTRSSDPELTQDKMMQIVKDECIDIINQGCNKLGDFKSNFVKLCQDNVTAGDESLWEIPFSDGRGRVLYTWGVKHNAKDQYTQQAQGGVNGPLPYLYYDYDVDDIRRDITCVPYDWSKELTEGKSHQQLRAINKWCFGKLRYEWMKRIVTSTNDDGVNWQYMRLADVYLMAAEAVNYLDGPSSAWQYMKPVLDRALPAEKVAALQAKYTASKEAFQAGIVEQRAFEFAGEALRKADLVRWGIIDEKMAEAKQKLTDLANRQGAYADLPVKIYWKLADNGEDILIYGLNHGDTDDQGSNLKAEGYTAKDWFVASKDGSNIITDDYIEGLYVKQPSLNCLWPIWQTFVDKSNNMLNNDGNLGQL
;
A
#
# COMPACT_ATOMS: atom_id res chain seq x y z
N MET A 1 -66.75 -28.89 -51.19
CA MET A 1 -65.67 -29.60 -50.53
C MET A 1 -65.36 -28.86 -49.25
N ASN A 2 -65.72 -29.36 -48.35
CA ASN A 2 -66.11 -29.44 -46.94
C ASN A 2 -65.35 -28.53 -45.99
N LYS A 3 -66.14 -27.67 -45.33
CA LYS A 3 -65.76 -26.83 -44.16
C LYS A 3 -65.03 -27.60 -43.05
N TYR A 4 -65.31 -28.90 -42.95
CA TYR A 4 -64.72 -29.77 -41.91
C TYR A 4 -63.26 -30.19 -42.15
N ILE A 5 -62.83 -30.21 -43.43
CA ILE A 5 -61.44 -30.52 -43.73
C ILE A 5 -60.49 -29.35 -43.42
N LYS A 6 -60.97 -28.11 -43.56
CA LYS A 6 -60.19 -26.90 -43.18
C LYS A 6 -60.03 -26.77 -41.68
N SER A 7 -61.03 -27.16 -40.88
CA SER A 7 -60.94 -27.13 -39.44
C SER A 7 -60.03 -28.21 -38.87
N SER A 8 -59.98 -29.39 -39.46
CA SER A 8 -59.08 -30.47 -39.03
C SER A 8 -57.62 -30.21 -39.33
N VAL A 9 -57.33 -29.54 -40.45
CA VAL A 9 -55.94 -29.14 -40.80
C VAL A 9 -55.49 -28.00 -39.94
N LEU A 10 -56.37 -27.05 -39.56
CA LEU A 10 -56.02 -25.97 -38.64
C LEU A 10 -55.84 -26.46 -37.18
N ALA A 11 -56.60 -27.48 -36.76
CA ALA A 11 -56.42 -28.07 -35.44
C ALA A 11 -55.13 -28.91 -35.34
N MET A 12 -54.71 -29.60 -36.38
CA MET A 12 -53.45 -30.33 -36.45
C MET A 12 -52.23 -29.41 -36.54
N SER A 13 -52.35 -28.24 -37.19
CA SER A 13 -51.27 -27.25 -37.21
C SER A 13 -51.11 -26.50 -35.89
N LEU A 14 -52.20 -26.32 -35.09
CA LEU A 14 -52.11 -25.75 -33.77
C LEU A 14 -51.53 -26.72 -32.71
N ALA A 15 -51.81 -28.05 -32.88
CA ALA A 15 -51.27 -29.08 -32.00
C ALA A 15 -49.77 -29.35 -32.22
N ALA A 16 -49.26 -29.06 -33.41
CA ALA A 16 -47.82 -29.15 -33.72
C ALA A 16 -46.97 -27.98 -33.22
N VAL A 17 -47.61 -26.84 -32.83
CA VAL A 17 -46.91 -25.66 -32.31
C VAL A 17 -46.78 -25.68 -30.78
N VAL A 18 -47.50 -26.56 -30.08
CA VAL A 18 -47.48 -26.63 -28.60
C VAL A 18 -46.52 -27.73 -28.08
N SER A 19 -46.01 -28.59 -28.95
CA SER A 19 -45.01 -29.61 -28.55
C SER A 19 -43.55 -29.26 -28.87
N SER A 20 -43.28 -27.97 -29.16
CA SER A 20 -41.93 -27.49 -29.52
C SER A 20 -41.33 -26.52 -28.46
N CYS A 21 -41.63 -26.77 -27.19
CA CYS A 21 -40.98 -26.07 -26.11
C CYS A 21 -40.44 -27.03 -25.07
N ASP A 22 -39.58 -27.94 -25.52
CA ASP A 22 -38.61 -28.59 -24.65
C ASP A 22 -37.37 -28.89 -25.53
N MET A 23 -36.77 -27.80 -26.04
CA MET A 23 -35.40 -27.83 -26.49
C MET A 23 -34.56 -27.21 -25.41
N ASP A 24 -34.37 -27.89 -24.32
CA ASP A 24 -33.10 -27.84 -23.62
C ASP A 24 -32.09 -28.45 -24.59
N ALA A 25 -31.65 -27.62 -25.54
CA ALA A 25 -30.39 -27.89 -26.22
C ALA A 25 -29.36 -27.93 -25.08
N PRO A 26 -28.69 -29.06 -24.84
CA PRO A 26 -27.59 -29.07 -23.92
C PRO A 26 -26.67 -27.97 -24.38
N THR A 27 -26.42 -26.99 -23.53
CA THR A 27 -25.48 -25.89 -23.80
C THR A 27 -24.09 -26.53 -23.84
N ILE A 28 -23.73 -27.14 -24.98
CA ILE A 28 -22.43 -27.76 -25.23
C ILE A 28 -21.30 -26.73 -25.23
N SER A 29 -21.64 -25.42 -25.11
CA SER A 29 -20.69 -24.32 -25.15
C SER A 29 -20.49 -23.58 -23.82
N THR A 30 -21.18 -23.93 -22.74
CA THR A 30 -20.94 -23.38 -21.40
C THR A 30 -20.18 -24.40 -20.56
N LEU A 31 -18.97 -24.03 -20.12
CA LEU A 31 -18.25 -24.78 -19.11
C LEU A 31 -19.10 -24.77 -17.84
N ASP A 32 -19.44 -25.93 -17.31
CA ASP A 32 -20.09 -26.04 -16.01
C ASP A 32 -19.08 -25.82 -14.87
N GLU A 33 -19.58 -25.46 -13.70
CA GLU A 33 -18.77 -25.20 -12.52
C GLU A 33 -17.83 -26.37 -12.19
N SER A 34 -18.31 -27.61 -12.35
CA SER A 34 -17.53 -28.79 -12.03
C SER A 34 -16.35 -28.94 -12.97
N SER A 35 -16.53 -28.67 -14.26
CA SER A 35 -15.45 -28.70 -15.26
C SER A 35 -14.42 -27.59 -15.04
N VAL A 36 -14.85 -26.39 -14.66
CA VAL A 36 -13.96 -25.28 -14.36
C VAL A 36 -13.04 -25.63 -13.18
N PHE A 37 -13.60 -26.07 -12.08
CA PHE A 37 -12.84 -26.28 -10.85
C PHE A 37 -12.25 -27.69 -10.67
N SER A 38 -12.48 -28.60 -11.60
CA SER A 38 -11.72 -29.87 -11.69
C SER A 38 -10.50 -29.77 -12.62
N THR A 39 -10.42 -28.74 -13.46
CA THR A 39 -9.33 -28.51 -14.41
C THR A 39 -8.39 -27.42 -13.90
N TYR A 40 -7.12 -27.75 -13.63
CA TYR A 40 -6.16 -26.82 -13.00
C TYR A 40 -6.08 -25.46 -13.73
N SER A 41 -5.90 -25.44 -15.05
CA SER A 41 -5.73 -24.18 -15.80
C SER A 41 -6.98 -23.29 -15.80
N LEU A 42 -8.17 -23.87 -15.71
CA LEU A 42 -9.43 -23.13 -15.62
C LEU A 42 -9.62 -22.57 -14.19
N ALA A 43 -9.37 -23.39 -13.18
CA ALA A 43 -9.40 -22.97 -11.78
C ALA A 43 -8.36 -21.88 -11.50
N GLU A 44 -7.15 -22.01 -12.08
CA GLU A 44 -6.12 -20.99 -12.00
C GLU A 44 -6.58 -19.66 -12.60
N ALA A 45 -7.23 -19.68 -13.77
CA ALA A 45 -7.76 -18.47 -14.42
C ALA A 45 -8.81 -17.77 -13.53
N GLU A 46 -9.67 -18.55 -12.84
CA GLU A 46 -10.64 -18.00 -11.89
C GLU A 46 -9.95 -17.37 -10.67
N VAL A 47 -8.95 -18.01 -10.09
CA VAL A 47 -8.17 -17.43 -8.98
C VAL A 47 -7.43 -16.18 -9.44
N MET A 48 -6.80 -16.19 -10.62
CA MET A 48 -6.14 -15.00 -11.16
C MET A 48 -7.12 -13.86 -11.47
N SER A 49 -8.39 -14.16 -11.74
CA SER A 49 -9.42 -13.14 -11.96
C SER A 49 -9.64 -12.23 -10.74
N ILE A 50 -9.26 -12.64 -9.53
CA ILE A 50 -9.33 -11.82 -8.31
C ILE A 50 -8.47 -10.57 -8.45
N HIS A 51 -7.34 -10.63 -9.17
CA HIS A 51 -6.43 -9.51 -9.40
C HIS A 51 -7.05 -8.36 -10.21
N ILE A 52 -8.17 -8.59 -10.92
CA ILE A 52 -8.89 -7.54 -11.64
C ILE A 52 -9.29 -6.40 -10.69
N SER A 53 -9.58 -6.70 -9.42
CA SER A 53 -9.92 -5.71 -8.40
C SER A 53 -8.84 -4.64 -8.20
N PHE A 54 -7.59 -4.93 -8.47
CA PHE A 54 -6.47 -4.00 -8.31
C PHE A 54 -6.20 -3.14 -9.57
N GLY A 55 -6.63 -3.59 -10.75
CA GLY A 55 -6.21 -3.03 -12.04
C GLY A 55 -6.95 -1.78 -12.51
N GLU A 56 -8.09 -1.43 -11.92
CA GLU A 56 -8.93 -0.34 -12.40
C GLU A 56 -8.42 1.05 -11.97
N THR A 57 -8.41 2.02 -12.93
CA THR A 57 -7.89 3.36 -12.70
C THR A 57 -8.69 4.15 -11.66
N ASN A 58 -10.01 4.00 -11.64
CA ASN A 58 -10.89 4.68 -10.68
C ASN A 58 -11.09 3.87 -9.38
N SER A 59 -10.27 2.86 -9.16
CA SER A 59 -10.33 1.94 -8.05
C SER A 59 -8.98 1.87 -7.30
N TYR A 60 -8.44 0.68 -7.11
CA TYR A 60 -7.26 0.45 -6.28
C TYR A 60 -6.05 1.29 -6.72
N ARG A 61 -5.57 1.08 -7.95
CA ARG A 61 -4.32 1.69 -8.42
C ARG A 61 -4.35 3.21 -8.57
N GLY A 62 -5.50 3.81 -8.78
CA GLY A 62 -5.61 5.25 -9.04
C GLY A 62 -6.42 6.04 -8.00
N ARG A 63 -7.06 5.36 -7.03
CA ARG A 63 -7.87 6.02 -5.98
C ARG A 63 -7.57 5.52 -4.57
N PHE A 64 -7.30 4.23 -4.38
CA PHE A 64 -6.97 3.70 -3.06
C PHE A 64 -5.47 3.87 -2.75
N LEU A 65 -4.61 3.22 -3.51
CA LEU A 65 -3.17 3.22 -3.31
C LEU A 65 -2.53 4.63 -3.27
N PRO A 66 -2.92 5.59 -4.14
CA PRO A 66 -2.35 6.93 -4.09
C PRO A 66 -2.74 7.75 -2.87
N TYR A 67 -3.88 7.44 -2.22
CA TYR A 67 -4.47 8.35 -1.24
C TYR A 67 -4.56 7.79 0.17
N TYR A 68 -4.76 6.48 0.34
CA TYR A 68 -4.98 5.89 1.66
C TYR A 68 -3.82 6.11 2.64
N GLY A 69 -2.58 6.00 2.17
CA GLY A 69 -1.38 6.09 3.01
C GLY A 69 -0.86 7.52 3.25
N LEU A 70 -1.49 8.55 2.66
CA LEU A 70 -0.99 9.92 2.75
C LEU A 70 -1.39 10.65 4.04
N ASN A 71 -0.71 11.77 4.26
CA ASN A 71 -0.82 12.61 5.45
C ASN A 71 -0.64 11.78 6.72
N THR A 72 0.55 11.30 6.85
CA THR A 72 1.12 10.75 8.08
C THR A 72 2.17 11.70 8.62
N ASP A 73 2.85 11.28 9.65
CA ASP A 73 4.06 11.96 10.13
C ASP A 73 5.27 11.83 9.19
N LEU A 74 5.13 11.20 8.02
CA LEU A 74 6.24 10.99 7.06
C LEU A 74 5.90 11.37 5.63
N GLU A 75 4.63 11.31 5.23
CA GLU A 75 4.19 11.23 3.85
C GLU A 75 3.12 12.27 3.55
N THR A 76 3.20 12.89 2.38
CA THR A 76 2.20 13.87 1.91
C THR A 76 2.05 13.82 0.39
N GLY A 77 0.96 14.37 -0.11
CA GLY A 77 0.80 14.67 -1.53
C GLY A 77 1.66 15.88 -1.92
N SER A 78 2.93 15.66 -2.27
CA SER A 78 3.92 16.71 -2.49
C SER A 78 3.72 17.56 -3.75
N GLY A 79 2.96 17.05 -4.72
CA GLY A 79 2.91 17.67 -6.05
C GLY A 79 2.05 18.91 -6.17
N THR A 80 1.06 19.09 -5.31
CA THR A 80 0.02 20.10 -5.55
C THR A 80 -0.63 20.68 -4.29
N TYR A 81 -0.42 20.12 -3.11
CA TYR A 81 -1.31 20.36 -1.99
C TYR A 81 -0.60 20.40 -0.65
N PRO A 82 -0.66 21.48 0.03
CA PRO A 82 -1.61 21.61 1.13
C PRO A 82 -2.35 22.94 1.04
N SER A 83 -3.62 22.91 1.34
CA SER A 83 -4.42 24.12 1.51
C SER A 83 -5.43 23.83 2.61
N LEU A 84 -5.56 24.79 3.54
CA LEU A 84 -6.60 24.79 4.58
C LEU A 84 -8.03 24.88 4.03
N LYS A 85 -8.21 25.03 2.72
CA LYS A 85 -9.54 25.09 2.12
C LYS A 85 -10.27 23.78 2.39
N ASP A 86 -11.55 23.88 2.69
CA ASP A 86 -12.42 22.72 2.82
C ASP A 86 -12.38 21.90 1.54
N GLN A 87 -11.78 20.72 1.61
CA GLN A 87 -11.54 19.80 0.51
C GLN A 87 -12.27 18.46 0.74
N ALA A 88 -13.23 18.44 1.66
CA ALA A 88 -13.92 17.21 2.08
C ALA A 88 -14.57 16.45 0.92
N THR A 89 -14.97 17.15 -0.14
CA THR A 89 -15.60 16.61 -1.35
C THR A 89 -14.62 16.30 -2.48
N ASP A 90 -13.34 16.62 -2.34
CA ASP A 90 -12.29 16.39 -3.34
C ASP A 90 -11.24 15.38 -2.81
N LYS A 91 -10.25 15.06 -3.63
CA LYS A 91 -9.18 14.09 -3.32
C LYS A 91 -8.44 14.40 -2.03
N GLN A 92 -8.24 15.67 -1.69
CA GLN A 92 -7.57 16.07 -0.45
C GLN A 92 -8.33 15.63 0.80
N GLY A 93 -9.66 15.60 0.78
CA GLY A 93 -10.47 15.06 1.86
C GLY A 93 -10.10 13.61 2.20
N LEU A 94 -9.65 12.80 1.22
CA LEU A 94 -9.26 11.40 1.42
C LEU A 94 -7.99 11.24 2.28
N TRP A 95 -7.14 12.27 2.38
CA TRP A 95 -5.91 12.17 3.18
C TRP A 95 -5.78 13.20 4.30
N ASN A 96 -6.54 14.32 4.28
CA ASN A 96 -6.50 15.34 5.34
C ASN A 96 -7.50 15.08 6.49
N TYR A 97 -8.08 13.88 6.54
CA TYR A 97 -9.03 13.43 7.56
C TYR A 97 -10.37 14.17 7.57
N SER A 98 -10.80 14.74 6.43
CA SER A 98 -12.08 15.48 6.33
C SER A 98 -13.08 14.87 5.35
N THR A 99 -12.85 13.65 4.87
CA THR A 99 -13.64 13.01 3.81
C THR A 99 -15.14 12.94 4.13
N LEU A 100 -15.97 13.31 3.15
CA LEU A 100 -17.43 13.18 3.22
C LEU A 100 -17.94 12.01 2.35
N PRO A 101 -19.12 11.45 2.65
CA PRO A 101 -19.77 10.42 1.82
C PRO A 101 -20.03 10.82 0.37
N THR A 102 -19.99 12.13 0.08
CA THR A 102 -20.18 12.73 -1.25
C THR A 102 -18.88 13.03 -1.98
N ASN A 103 -17.73 12.53 -1.48
CA ASN A 103 -16.42 12.79 -2.05
C ASN A 103 -16.35 12.41 -3.53
N GLY A 104 -15.90 13.33 -4.39
CA GLY A 104 -15.86 13.19 -5.84
C GLY A 104 -14.92 12.09 -6.36
N GLN A 105 -13.98 11.59 -5.55
CA GLN A 105 -13.11 10.48 -5.92
C GLN A 105 -13.72 9.10 -5.68
N MET A 106 -14.84 9.05 -4.96
CA MET A 106 -15.56 7.82 -4.64
C MET A 106 -16.93 7.74 -5.33
N ASN A 107 -17.26 8.67 -6.21
CA ASN A 107 -18.59 8.88 -6.79
C ASN A 107 -18.87 8.08 -8.06
N THR A 108 -18.21 6.95 -8.26
CA THR A 108 -18.42 6.06 -9.41
C THR A 108 -18.82 4.65 -8.96
N ASP A 109 -19.63 3.95 -9.75
CA ASP A 109 -20.08 2.60 -9.44
C ASP A 109 -18.94 1.56 -9.42
N ASN A 110 -17.79 1.88 -10.03
CA ASN A 110 -16.58 1.05 -10.02
C ASN A 110 -15.45 1.63 -9.15
N ASN A 111 -15.79 2.38 -8.10
CA ASN A 111 -14.81 2.90 -7.15
C ASN A 111 -14.09 1.77 -6.38
N ALA A 112 -13.09 2.11 -5.56
CA ALA A 112 -12.29 1.12 -4.84
C ALA A 112 -13.12 0.20 -3.94
N TYR A 113 -14.13 0.74 -3.23
CA TYR A 113 -15.02 -0.05 -2.39
C TYR A 113 -15.79 -1.13 -3.18
N ALA A 114 -16.38 -0.74 -4.32
CA ALA A 114 -17.10 -1.68 -5.19
C ALA A 114 -16.17 -2.75 -5.77
N LYS A 115 -14.97 -2.36 -6.20
CA LYS A 115 -14.00 -3.30 -6.77
C LYS A 115 -13.42 -4.27 -5.73
N PHE A 116 -13.31 -3.86 -4.49
CA PHE A 116 -12.96 -4.79 -3.41
C PHE A 116 -14.03 -5.87 -3.24
N TYR A 117 -15.32 -5.51 -3.29
CA TYR A 117 -16.39 -6.51 -3.24
C TYR A 117 -16.47 -7.39 -4.49
N GLU A 118 -16.12 -6.87 -5.67
CA GLU A 118 -15.96 -7.73 -6.86
C GLU A 118 -14.83 -8.76 -6.66
N GLY A 119 -13.69 -8.33 -6.11
CA GLY A 119 -12.59 -9.24 -5.78
C GLY A 119 -12.97 -10.29 -4.73
N ILE A 120 -13.73 -9.89 -3.71
CA ILE A 120 -14.25 -10.81 -2.67
C ILE A 120 -15.18 -11.85 -3.29
N GLU A 121 -16.09 -11.43 -4.17
CA GLU A 121 -17.01 -12.35 -4.85
C GLU A 121 -16.28 -13.38 -5.70
N ARG A 122 -15.30 -12.92 -6.52
CA ARG A 122 -14.46 -13.82 -7.33
C ARG A 122 -13.71 -14.83 -6.45
N ALA A 123 -13.17 -14.36 -5.32
CA ALA A 123 -12.52 -15.24 -4.37
C ALA A 123 -13.48 -16.25 -3.75
N ASN A 124 -14.69 -15.83 -3.36
CA ASN A 124 -15.70 -16.73 -2.80
C ASN A 124 -16.09 -17.83 -3.78
N LEU A 125 -16.34 -17.48 -5.06
CA LEU A 125 -16.63 -18.45 -6.13
C LEU A 125 -15.48 -19.43 -6.33
N ALA A 126 -14.25 -18.94 -6.40
CA ALA A 126 -13.08 -19.81 -6.55
C ALA A 126 -12.88 -20.75 -5.34
N ILE A 127 -13.04 -20.25 -4.12
CA ILE A 127 -12.91 -21.05 -2.88
C ILE A 127 -13.96 -22.14 -2.84
N GLU A 128 -15.24 -21.82 -3.09
CA GLU A 128 -16.33 -22.80 -3.08
C GLU A 128 -16.15 -23.84 -4.18
N GLY A 129 -15.89 -23.40 -5.41
CA GLY A 129 -15.72 -24.26 -6.56
C GLY A 129 -14.54 -25.23 -6.41
N ILE A 130 -13.37 -24.75 -5.93
CA ILE A 130 -12.21 -25.61 -5.70
C ILE A 130 -12.45 -26.58 -4.55
N ARG A 131 -13.06 -26.16 -3.44
CA ARG A 131 -13.40 -27.07 -2.33
C ARG A 131 -14.31 -28.19 -2.77
N LYS A 132 -15.28 -27.91 -3.62
CA LYS A 132 -16.27 -28.88 -4.12
C LYS A 132 -15.70 -29.80 -5.18
N ASN A 133 -14.91 -29.29 -6.11
CA ASN A 133 -14.55 -30.00 -7.34
C ASN A 133 -13.02 -30.21 -7.53
N GLY A 134 -12.16 -29.55 -6.74
CA GLY A 134 -10.70 -29.50 -6.96
C GLY A 134 -9.93 -30.72 -6.48
N ASN A 135 -10.56 -31.68 -5.77
CA ASN A 135 -9.91 -32.86 -5.20
C ASN A 135 -8.60 -32.54 -4.44
N ILE A 136 -8.65 -31.54 -3.58
CA ILE A 136 -7.49 -30.94 -2.90
C ILE A 136 -6.69 -31.93 -2.05
N GLU A 137 -7.30 -32.98 -1.58
CA GLU A 137 -6.66 -34.06 -0.81
C GLU A 137 -5.60 -34.82 -1.63
N GLN A 138 -5.81 -34.96 -2.95
CA GLN A 138 -4.97 -35.71 -3.87
C GLN A 138 -4.23 -34.81 -4.87
N ASN A 139 -4.69 -33.59 -5.06
CA ASN A 139 -4.09 -32.62 -5.99
C ASN A 139 -3.51 -31.41 -5.24
N LYS A 140 -2.21 -31.46 -4.97
CA LYS A 140 -1.50 -30.40 -4.23
C LYS A 140 -1.50 -29.04 -4.94
N ASP A 141 -1.53 -29.03 -6.28
CA ASP A 141 -1.57 -27.77 -7.04
C ASP A 141 -2.96 -27.11 -6.93
N MET A 142 -4.03 -27.90 -6.92
CA MET A 142 -5.38 -27.40 -6.63
C MET A 142 -5.52 -26.94 -5.17
N ALA A 143 -4.91 -27.66 -4.23
CA ALA A 143 -4.84 -27.20 -2.84
C ALA A 143 -4.11 -25.86 -2.71
N HIS A 144 -3.01 -25.68 -3.45
CA HIS A 144 -2.30 -24.42 -3.51
C HIS A 144 -3.19 -23.28 -4.05
N LEU A 145 -3.95 -23.52 -5.14
CA LEU A 145 -4.89 -22.54 -5.68
C LEU A 145 -5.98 -22.14 -4.66
N LEU A 146 -6.48 -23.10 -3.86
CA LEU A 146 -7.37 -22.78 -2.74
C LEU A 146 -6.70 -21.86 -1.73
N GLY A 147 -5.47 -22.16 -1.33
CA GLY A 147 -4.69 -21.31 -0.43
C GLY A 147 -4.43 -19.91 -1.01
N GLU A 148 -4.17 -19.80 -2.31
CA GLU A 148 -4.00 -18.54 -3.01
C GLU A 148 -5.30 -17.72 -3.04
N ALA A 149 -6.45 -18.34 -3.33
CA ALA A 149 -7.76 -17.68 -3.31
C ALA A 149 -8.13 -17.15 -1.91
N LEU A 150 -7.91 -17.95 -0.85
CA LEU A 150 -8.11 -17.55 0.54
C LEU A 150 -7.22 -16.35 0.91
N THR A 151 -5.97 -16.39 0.48
CA THR A 151 -4.99 -15.30 0.75
C THR A 151 -5.34 -14.02 0.02
N LEU A 152 -5.71 -14.09 -1.26
CA LEU A 152 -6.13 -12.92 -2.04
C LEU A 152 -7.41 -12.31 -1.48
N ARG A 153 -8.38 -13.13 -1.02
CA ARG A 153 -9.55 -12.63 -0.28
C ARG A 153 -9.13 -11.87 0.99
N ALA A 154 -8.17 -12.40 1.72
CA ALA A 154 -7.65 -11.74 2.91
C ALA A 154 -6.92 -10.42 2.60
N VAL A 155 -6.17 -10.31 1.51
CA VAL A 155 -5.57 -9.05 1.03
C VAL A 155 -6.65 -8.00 0.79
N VAL A 156 -7.68 -8.36 0.00
CA VAL A 156 -8.76 -7.43 -0.36
C VAL A 156 -9.52 -6.97 0.88
N TYR A 157 -9.89 -7.88 1.78
CA TYR A 157 -10.56 -7.52 3.03
C TYR A 157 -9.69 -6.69 3.97
N ASN A 158 -8.40 -7.00 4.08
CA ASN A 158 -7.48 -6.23 4.91
C ASN A 158 -7.43 -4.76 4.49
N ASP A 159 -7.34 -4.50 3.19
CA ASP A 159 -7.32 -3.14 2.65
C ASP A 159 -8.70 -2.45 2.78
N LEU A 160 -9.78 -3.18 2.55
CA LEU A 160 -11.15 -2.69 2.74
C LEU A 160 -11.40 -2.27 4.19
N VAL A 161 -11.08 -3.13 5.16
CA VAL A 161 -11.30 -2.87 6.59
C VAL A 161 -10.40 -1.75 7.11
N LYS A 162 -9.16 -1.65 6.65
CA LYS A 162 -8.27 -0.53 7.02
C LYS A 162 -8.85 0.83 6.64
N ALA A 163 -9.50 0.91 5.48
CA ALA A 163 -10.01 2.18 4.97
C ALA A 163 -11.44 2.50 5.43
N TRP A 164 -12.34 1.51 5.49
CA TRP A 164 -13.77 1.74 5.79
C TRP A 164 -14.22 1.19 7.15
N GLY A 165 -13.36 0.50 7.87
CA GLY A 165 -13.70 -0.05 9.20
C GLY A 165 -14.65 -1.23 9.12
N ASP A 166 -15.76 -1.16 9.86
CA ASP A 166 -16.80 -2.18 9.82
C ASP A 166 -17.50 -2.15 8.46
N VAL A 167 -17.59 -3.30 7.80
CA VAL A 167 -18.14 -3.46 6.45
C VAL A 167 -18.93 -4.76 6.34
N PRO A 168 -19.81 -4.94 5.36
CA PRO A 168 -20.50 -6.22 5.15
C PRO A 168 -19.52 -7.39 5.01
N ALA A 169 -19.69 -8.41 5.84
CA ALA A 169 -18.87 -9.62 5.77
C ALA A 169 -19.47 -10.63 4.79
N ARG A 170 -18.84 -10.81 3.64
CA ARG A 170 -19.25 -11.74 2.58
C ARG A 170 -18.17 -12.80 2.41
N PHE A 171 -18.40 -13.97 2.99
CA PHE A 171 -17.49 -15.11 2.92
C PHE A 171 -18.06 -16.28 2.11
N GLU A 172 -19.20 -16.06 1.49
CA GLU A 172 -19.88 -16.99 0.58
C GLU A 172 -20.27 -16.25 -0.70
N PRO A 173 -20.44 -16.95 -1.84
CA PRO A 173 -20.93 -16.35 -3.07
C PRO A 173 -22.28 -15.65 -2.90
N ASN A 174 -22.52 -14.63 -3.70
CA ASN A 174 -23.78 -13.89 -3.68
C ASN A 174 -24.95 -14.79 -4.10
N ASN A 175 -26.04 -14.67 -3.34
CA ASN A 175 -27.29 -15.36 -3.64
C ASN A 175 -28.48 -14.44 -3.24
N PRO A 176 -29.71 -14.77 -3.62
CA PRO A 176 -30.88 -13.92 -3.34
C PRO A 176 -31.09 -13.59 -1.85
N THR A 177 -30.57 -14.38 -0.92
CA THR A 177 -30.76 -14.20 0.52
C THR A 177 -29.68 -13.35 1.17
N ASN A 178 -28.50 -13.20 0.54
CA ASN A 178 -27.36 -12.46 1.08
C ASN A 178 -26.98 -11.20 0.29
N VAL A 179 -27.80 -10.74 -0.65
CA VAL A 179 -27.53 -9.54 -1.47
C VAL A 179 -27.36 -8.31 -0.58
N TYR A 180 -28.20 -8.14 0.41
CA TYR A 180 -28.16 -7.02 1.35
C TYR A 180 -27.69 -7.50 2.71
N LEU A 181 -26.48 -7.09 3.11
CA LEU A 181 -25.91 -7.40 4.41
C LEU A 181 -25.60 -6.12 5.18
N PRO A 182 -25.86 -6.11 6.50
CA PRO A 182 -25.41 -5.01 7.36
C PRO A 182 -23.90 -5.00 7.52
N ARG A 183 -23.37 -3.91 8.05
CA ARG A 183 -21.98 -3.83 8.46
C ARG A 183 -21.70 -4.83 9.58
N THR A 184 -20.62 -5.54 9.46
CA THR A 184 -20.08 -6.50 10.44
C THR A 184 -18.85 -5.90 11.11
N SER A 185 -18.71 -6.13 12.41
CA SER A 185 -17.51 -5.70 13.13
C SER A 185 -16.22 -6.18 12.45
N LYS A 186 -15.27 -5.28 12.30
CA LYS A 186 -13.92 -5.60 11.81
C LYS A 186 -13.26 -6.72 12.62
N ASP A 187 -13.56 -6.84 13.90
CA ASP A 187 -13.02 -7.88 14.76
C ASP A 187 -13.51 -9.27 14.33
N THR A 188 -14.79 -9.40 13.94
CA THR A 188 -15.33 -10.63 13.35
C THR A 188 -14.68 -10.94 12.00
N ILE A 189 -14.49 -9.93 11.17
CA ILE A 189 -13.80 -10.09 9.88
C ILE A 189 -12.35 -10.55 10.10
N TYR A 190 -11.59 -9.90 10.99
CA TYR A 190 -10.21 -10.29 11.27
C TYR A 190 -10.09 -11.74 11.79
N LYS A 191 -11.00 -12.19 12.65
CA LYS A 191 -11.01 -13.60 13.09
C LYS A 191 -11.17 -14.57 11.93
N HIS A 192 -12.09 -14.25 11.01
CA HIS A 192 -12.29 -15.08 9.81
C HIS A 192 -11.04 -15.09 8.92
N LEU A 193 -10.42 -13.93 8.66
CA LEU A 193 -9.21 -13.85 7.84
C LEU A 193 -8.02 -14.58 8.48
N LEU A 194 -7.87 -14.51 9.81
CA LEU A 194 -6.82 -15.26 10.52
C LEU A 194 -7.02 -16.77 10.41
N ALA A 195 -8.28 -17.24 10.40
CA ALA A 195 -8.61 -18.65 10.17
C ALA A 195 -8.38 -19.06 8.70
N ASP A 196 -8.81 -18.24 7.74
CA ASP A 196 -8.55 -18.47 6.31
C ASP A 196 -7.05 -18.62 6.02
N LEU A 197 -6.23 -17.73 6.60
CA LEU A 197 -4.78 -17.77 6.39
C LEU A 197 -4.12 -18.96 7.10
N ALA A 198 -4.62 -19.37 8.28
CA ALA A 198 -4.18 -20.60 8.94
C ALA A 198 -4.53 -21.87 8.15
N GLU A 199 -5.61 -21.84 7.36
CA GLU A 199 -5.93 -22.88 6.40
C GLU A 199 -5.01 -22.81 5.17
N ALA A 200 -4.85 -21.63 4.58
CA ALA A 200 -4.06 -21.38 3.37
C ALA A 200 -2.58 -21.81 3.53
N GLU A 201 -1.97 -21.58 4.69
CA GLU A 201 -0.58 -21.99 4.94
C GLU A 201 -0.35 -23.50 4.92
N LYS A 202 -1.39 -24.32 5.12
CA LYS A 202 -1.29 -25.78 4.99
C LYS A 202 -1.12 -26.21 3.53
N TYR A 203 -1.65 -25.42 2.60
CA TYR A 203 -1.75 -25.76 1.18
C TYR A 203 -0.69 -25.07 0.32
N CYS A 204 -0.31 -23.84 0.66
CA CYS A 204 0.61 -23.07 -0.17
C CYS A 204 2.05 -23.60 -0.11
N TYR A 205 2.70 -23.59 -1.27
CA TYR A 205 4.12 -23.89 -1.41
C TYR A 205 4.98 -22.72 -0.92
N TRP A 206 6.18 -23.01 -0.44
CA TRP A 206 7.21 -22.01 -0.19
C TRP A 206 7.71 -21.39 -1.50
N PRO A 207 8.37 -20.21 -1.46
CA PRO A 207 9.00 -19.61 -2.66
C PRO A 207 9.93 -20.61 -3.35
N LYS A 208 9.76 -20.79 -4.66
CA LYS A 208 10.54 -21.71 -5.51
C LYS A 208 10.36 -23.21 -5.22
N GLU A 209 9.50 -23.60 -4.31
CA GLU A 209 9.21 -25.01 -4.04
C GLU A 209 8.46 -25.69 -5.20
N SER A 210 7.62 -24.93 -5.90
CA SER A 210 6.87 -25.36 -7.07
C SER A 210 7.09 -24.45 -8.27
N SER A 211 6.72 -24.89 -9.46
CA SER A 211 6.65 -24.04 -10.66
C SER A 211 5.69 -22.87 -10.48
N ILE A 212 4.68 -22.98 -9.64
CA ILE A 212 3.68 -21.96 -9.34
C ILE A 212 4.32 -20.80 -8.56
N THR A 213 5.22 -21.06 -7.61
CA THR A 213 5.80 -20.07 -6.69
C THR A 213 7.18 -19.58 -7.11
N LYS A 214 7.46 -19.53 -8.43
CA LYS A 214 8.74 -19.01 -8.96
C LYS A 214 8.79 -17.49 -9.03
N THR A 215 7.64 -16.81 -8.97
CA THR A 215 7.55 -15.35 -9.08
C THR A 215 6.90 -14.74 -7.83
N THR A 216 7.19 -13.47 -7.60
CA THR A 216 6.61 -12.67 -6.51
C THR A 216 5.15 -12.27 -6.77
N GLU A 217 4.63 -12.49 -7.96
CA GLU A 217 3.25 -12.23 -8.36
C GLU A 217 2.28 -13.33 -7.92
N ARG A 218 2.80 -14.51 -7.60
CA ARG A 218 2.03 -15.63 -7.08
C ARG A 218 2.17 -15.72 -5.55
N VAL A 219 1.08 -16.05 -4.90
CA VAL A 219 1.05 -16.26 -3.46
C VAL A 219 1.97 -17.41 -3.07
N SER A 220 2.86 -17.19 -2.12
CA SER A 220 3.71 -18.22 -1.52
C SER A 220 3.41 -18.36 -0.03
N LYS A 221 3.80 -19.49 0.58
CA LYS A 221 3.63 -19.70 2.03
C LYS A 221 4.29 -18.60 2.87
N SER A 222 5.42 -18.05 2.44
CA SER A 222 6.04 -16.90 3.12
C SER A 222 5.09 -15.71 3.17
N PHE A 223 4.40 -15.42 2.07
CA PHE A 223 3.44 -14.31 2.04
C PHE A 223 2.19 -14.59 2.88
N VAL A 224 1.64 -15.82 2.80
CA VAL A 224 0.47 -16.22 3.61
C VAL A 224 0.73 -15.96 5.10
N LYS A 225 1.85 -16.49 5.61
CA LYS A 225 2.28 -16.34 6.99
C LYS A 225 2.53 -14.88 7.39
N ALA A 226 3.23 -14.13 6.54
CA ALA A 226 3.52 -12.73 6.78
C ALA A 226 2.24 -11.86 6.77
N LEU A 227 1.27 -12.15 5.90
CA LEU A 227 -0.03 -11.48 5.90
C LEU A 227 -0.83 -11.81 7.16
N ARG A 228 -0.81 -13.07 7.61
CA ARG A 228 -1.45 -13.48 8.86
C ARG A 228 -0.86 -12.74 10.05
N ALA A 229 0.46 -12.61 10.13
CA ALA A 229 1.14 -11.83 11.15
C ALA A 229 0.72 -10.35 11.11
N ARG A 230 0.69 -9.72 9.94
CA ARG A 230 0.28 -8.32 9.78
C ARG A 230 -1.18 -8.11 10.20
N ILE A 231 -2.10 -9.00 9.81
CA ILE A 231 -3.51 -8.93 10.21
C ILE A 231 -3.65 -9.14 11.72
N ALA A 232 -2.88 -10.03 12.35
CA ALA A 232 -2.87 -10.21 13.80
C ALA A 232 -2.49 -8.91 14.54
N LEU A 233 -1.47 -8.16 14.03
CA LEU A 233 -1.12 -6.84 14.59
C LEU A 233 -2.26 -5.84 14.51
N TYR A 234 -3.01 -5.82 13.38
CA TYR A 234 -4.17 -4.93 13.23
C TYR A 234 -5.33 -5.36 14.10
N ALA A 235 -5.57 -6.65 14.27
CA ALA A 235 -6.66 -7.19 15.08
C ALA A 235 -6.54 -6.83 16.55
N CYS A 236 -5.33 -6.93 17.15
CA CYS A 236 -5.11 -6.55 18.54
C CYS A 236 -4.77 -5.06 18.73
N GLY A 237 -4.56 -4.32 17.66
CA GLY A 237 -4.21 -2.90 17.68
C GLY A 237 -5.39 -1.98 18.00
N TYR A 238 -5.07 -0.71 18.21
CA TYR A 238 -6.09 0.34 18.24
C TYR A 238 -6.76 0.49 16.88
N ALA A 239 -8.03 0.81 16.90
CA ALA A 239 -8.81 1.16 15.72
C ALA A 239 -10.05 1.97 16.13
N LEU A 240 -10.61 2.72 15.20
CA LEU A 240 -11.92 3.34 15.41
C LEU A 240 -12.98 2.24 15.32
N ARG A 241 -13.70 2.03 16.43
CA ARG A 241 -14.79 1.06 16.63
C ARG A 241 -16.06 1.79 17.05
N SER A 242 -17.18 1.10 17.13
CA SER A 242 -18.45 1.68 17.58
C SER A 242 -18.40 2.29 19.00
N ASN A 243 -17.50 1.83 19.84
CA ASN A 243 -17.28 2.33 21.20
C ASN A 243 -16.11 3.34 21.32
N GLY A 244 -15.61 3.85 20.20
CA GLY A 244 -14.52 4.83 20.15
C GLY A 244 -13.20 4.26 19.60
N TYR A 245 -12.14 5.05 19.73
CA TYR A 245 -10.79 4.67 19.29
C TYR A 245 -10.11 3.81 20.35
N THR A 246 -10.24 2.50 20.22
CA THR A 246 -9.84 1.52 21.25
C THR A 246 -9.25 0.25 20.64
N ARG A 247 -8.66 -0.60 21.50
CA ARG A 247 -8.34 -1.99 21.16
C ARG A 247 -9.61 -2.84 21.15
N SER A 248 -9.52 -4.03 20.53
CA SER A 248 -10.60 -5.02 20.58
C SER A 248 -10.85 -5.48 22.02
N SER A 249 -12.13 -5.66 22.37
CA SER A 249 -12.56 -6.33 23.61
C SER A 249 -12.82 -7.83 23.40
N ASP A 250 -12.62 -8.35 22.18
CA ASP A 250 -12.81 -9.77 21.89
C ASP A 250 -11.71 -10.61 22.55
N PRO A 251 -12.05 -11.60 23.39
CA PRO A 251 -11.06 -12.41 24.09
C PRO A 251 -10.20 -13.30 23.18
N GLU A 252 -10.56 -13.47 21.91
CA GLU A 252 -9.76 -14.16 20.91
C GLU A 252 -8.73 -13.25 20.25
N LEU A 253 -8.91 -11.91 20.33
CA LEU A 253 -8.04 -10.91 19.71
C LEU A 253 -7.18 -10.15 20.73
N THR A 254 -6.88 -10.74 21.88
CA THR A 254 -5.99 -10.12 22.88
C THR A 254 -4.57 -9.95 22.33
N GLN A 255 -3.85 -8.95 22.87
CA GLN A 255 -2.46 -8.73 22.45
C GLN A 255 -1.60 -9.98 22.61
N ASP A 256 -1.69 -10.68 23.75
CA ASP A 256 -0.88 -11.87 24.01
C ASP A 256 -1.07 -12.94 22.92
N LYS A 257 -2.33 -13.23 22.56
CA LYS A 257 -2.64 -14.23 21.53
C LYS A 257 -2.16 -13.78 20.16
N MET A 258 -2.38 -12.53 19.80
CA MET A 258 -2.02 -12.02 18.48
C MET A 258 -0.51 -11.87 18.33
N MET A 259 0.18 -11.36 19.35
CA MET A 259 1.65 -11.26 19.34
C MET A 259 2.32 -12.64 19.29
N GLN A 260 1.69 -13.68 19.87
CA GLN A 260 2.19 -15.05 19.72
C GLN A 260 2.09 -15.51 18.27
N ILE A 261 0.94 -15.26 17.59
CA ILE A 261 0.79 -15.57 16.15
C ILE A 261 1.87 -14.82 15.34
N VAL A 262 2.06 -13.53 15.59
CA VAL A 262 3.07 -12.73 14.86
C VAL A 262 4.48 -13.31 15.06
N LYS A 263 4.84 -13.64 16.30
CA LYS A 263 6.13 -14.24 16.61
C LYS A 263 6.34 -15.56 15.86
N ASP A 264 5.38 -16.46 15.96
CA ASP A 264 5.49 -17.81 15.39
C ASP A 264 5.58 -17.75 13.85
N GLU A 265 4.71 -16.98 13.20
CA GLU A 265 4.71 -16.86 11.74
C GLU A 265 5.97 -16.19 11.19
N CYS A 266 6.40 -15.09 11.80
CA CYS A 266 7.56 -14.37 11.33
C CYS A 266 8.86 -15.15 11.58
N ILE A 267 9.01 -15.81 12.71
CA ILE A 267 10.20 -16.62 13.03
C ILE A 267 10.26 -17.84 12.11
N ASP A 268 9.13 -18.49 11.80
CA ASP A 268 9.11 -19.58 10.85
C ASP A 268 9.59 -19.17 9.44
N ILE A 269 9.10 -18.02 8.92
CA ILE A 269 9.57 -17.48 7.63
C ILE A 269 11.08 -17.23 7.65
N ILE A 270 11.60 -16.60 8.72
CA ILE A 270 13.03 -16.29 8.87
C ILE A 270 13.86 -17.57 8.91
N ASN A 271 13.43 -18.56 9.68
CA ASN A 271 14.14 -19.82 9.85
C ASN A 271 14.13 -20.70 8.59
N GLN A 272 13.07 -20.65 7.79
CA GLN A 272 13.02 -21.34 6.50
C GLN A 272 14.07 -20.80 5.52
N GLY A 273 14.39 -19.50 5.58
CA GLY A 273 15.44 -18.93 4.76
C GLY A 273 15.15 -18.94 3.25
N CYS A 274 13.89 -19.13 2.85
CA CYS A 274 13.46 -19.13 1.44
C CYS A 274 13.52 -17.74 0.82
N ASN A 275 13.40 -16.69 1.62
CA ASN A 275 13.56 -15.29 1.23
C ASN A 275 14.85 -14.73 1.85
N LYS A 276 15.45 -13.74 1.19
CA LYS A 276 16.71 -13.12 1.63
C LYS A 276 16.57 -11.62 1.75
N LEU A 277 16.98 -11.07 2.89
CA LEU A 277 17.14 -9.64 3.06
C LEU A 277 18.38 -9.18 2.26
N GLY A 278 18.15 -8.40 1.23
CA GLY A 278 19.19 -7.93 0.31
C GLY A 278 19.65 -6.50 0.60
N ASP A 279 20.39 -5.94 -0.34
CA ASP A 279 20.72 -4.52 -0.36
C ASP A 279 19.46 -3.67 -0.56
N PHE A 280 19.33 -2.57 0.22
CA PHE A 280 18.13 -1.74 0.24
C PHE A 280 17.79 -1.14 -1.12
N LYS A 281 18.77 -0.55 -1.82
CA LYS A 281 18.57 0.05 -3.15
C LYS A 281 18.23 -1.01 -4.19
N SER A 282 18.96 -2.13 -4.16
CA SER A 282 18.80 -3.21 -5.13
C SER A 282 17.40 -3.82 -5.12
N ASN A 283 16.71 -3.86 -3.98
CA ASN A 283 15.31 -4.29 -3.88
C ASN A 283 14.41 -3.46 -4.81
N PHE A 284 14.52 -2.14 -4.76
CA PHE A 284 13.67 -1.25 -5.55
C PHE A 284 14.10 -1.14 -7.03
N VAL A 285 15.40 -1.25 -7.30
CA VAL A 285 15.90 -1.34 -8.69
C VAL A 285 15.34 -2.58 -9.38
N LYS A 286 15.34 -3.73 -8.71
CA LYS A 286 14.75 -4.97 -9.25
C LYS A 286 13.26 -4.80 -9.55
N LEU A 287 12.52 -4.14 -8.65
CA LEU A 287 11.09 -3.85 -8.84
C LEU A 287 10.85 -2.98 -10.08
N CYS A 288 11.61 -1.89 -10.26
CA CYS A 288 11.55 -1.04 -11.45
C CYS A 288 11.98 -1.77 -12.75
N GLN A 289 12.73 -2.85 -12.63
CA GLN A 289 13.22 -3.66 -13.76
C GLN A 289 12.33 -4.87 -14.07
N ASP A 290 11.13 -4.94 -13.49
CA ASP A 290 10.19 -6.06 -13.63
C ASP A 290 10.82 -7.42 -13.28
N ASN A 291 11.73 -7.44 -12.30
CA ASN A 291 12.32 -8.67 -11.82
C ASN A 291 11.44 -9.29 -10.73
N VAL A 292 10.52 -10.12 -11.15
CA VAL A 292 9.54 -10.80 -10.29
C VAL A 292 10.05 -12.15 -9.74
N THR A 293 11.34 -12.41 -9.76
CA THR A 293 11.90 -13.68 -9.26
C THR A 293 11.69 -13.80 -7.76
N ALA A 294 10.99 -14.87 -7.33
CA ALA A 294 10.77 -15.15 -5.92
C ALA A 294 12.06 -15.50 -5.16
N GLY A 295 12.04 -15.39 -3.83
CA GLY A 295 13.14 -15.79 -2.93
C GLY A 295 14.14 -14.67 -2.61
N ASP A 296 13.99 -13.50 -3.21
CA ASP A 296 14.63 -12.26 -2.77
C ASP A 296 13.79 -11.58 -1.66
N GLU A 297 13.93 -10.28 -1.46
CA GLU A 297 13.28 -9.56 -0.37
C GLU A 297 11.76 -9.45 -0.53
N SER A 298 11.25 -9.31 -1.75
CA SER A 298 9.81 -9.24 -2.02
C SER A 298 9.13 -10.58 -1.73
N LEU A 299 8.08 -10.55 -0.90
CA LEU A 299 7.28 -11.72 -0.58
C LEU A 299 6.09 -11.87 -1.53
N TRP A 300 5.45 -10.75 -1.85
CA TRP A 300 4.36 -10.68 -2.81
C TRP A 300 4.17 -9.27 -3.34
N GLU A 301 3.84 -9.19 -4.60
CA GLU A 301 3.59 -7.96 -5.34
C GLU A 301 2.22 -8.00 -6.02
N ILE A 302 1.49 -6.88 -5.97
CA ILE A 302 0.29 -6.73 -6.79
C ILE A 302 0.77 -6.55 -8.24
N PRO A 303 0.42 -7.47 -9.15
CA PRO A 303 0.92 -7.44 -10.51
C PRO A 303 0.23 -6.37 -11.36
N PHE A 304 1.04 -5.63 -12.09
CA PHE A 304 0.61 -4.76 -13.18
C PHE A 304 1.39 -5.13 -14.44
N SER A 305 0.76 -5.07 -15.60
CA SER A 305 1.40 -5.35 -16.88
C SER A 305 1.78 -4.05 -17.59
N ASP A 306 2.62 -4.14 -18.61
CA ASP A 306 2.89 -3.06 -19.55
C ASP A 306 1.58 -2.46 -20.07
N GLY A 307 1.53 -1.14 -20.20
CA GLY A 307 0.33 -0.40 -20.53
C GLY A 307 -0.70 -0.30 -19.41
N ARG A 308 -0.35 -0.78 -18.21
CA ARG A 308 -1.16 -0.69 -16.99
C ARG A 308 -0.28 -0.29 -15.82
N GLY A 309 -0.85 0.36 -14.80
CA GLY A 309 -0.11 0.79 -13.62
C GLY A 309 0.00 2.31 -13.51
N ARG A 310 0.14 2.77 -12.28
CA ARG A 310 0.36 4.19 -11.91
C ARG A 310 1.29 4.30 -10.71
N VAL A 311 2.11 3.29 -10.49
CA VAL A 311 2.95 3.22 -9.29
C VAL A 311 4.03 4.29 -9.35
N LEU A 312 4.79 4.35 -10.45
CA LEU A 312 5.80 5.41 -10.62
C LEU A 312 5.18 6.79 -10.78
N TYR A 313 4.03 6.91 -11.48
CA TYR A 313 3.34 8.19 -11.57
C TYR A 313 3.03 8.78 -10.20
N THR A 314 2.68 7.92 -9.24
CA THR A 314 2.31 8.34 -7.89
C THR A 314 3.52 8.48 -6.98
N TRP A 315 4.41 7.49 -6.96
CA TRP A 315 5.46 7.31 -5.96
C TRP A 315 6.89 7.52 -6.50
N GLY A 316 7.05 7.70 -7.80
CA GLY A 316 8.35 7.91 -8.43
C GLY A 316 8.82 9.35 -8.44
N VAL A 317 10.10 9.56 -8.76
CA VAL A 317 10.70 10.88 -8.94
C VAL A 317 10.01 11.63 -10.08
N LYS A 318 9.86 12.95 -9.95
CA LYS A 318 9.20 13.80 -10.94
C LYS A 318 10.07 14.02 -12.17
N HIS A 319 9.46 13.83 -13.35
CA HIS A 319 9.94 14.29 -14.65
C HIS A 319 9.05 15.41 -15.16
N ASN A 320 9.62 16.56 -15.54
CA ASN A 320 8.85 17.76 -15.89
C ASN A 320 8.51 17.85 -17.38
N ALA A 321 9.11 17.01 -18.21
CA ALA A 321 8.84 16.93 -19.66
C ALA A 321 9.10 15.50 -20.17
N LYS A 322 8.92 15.31 -21.48
CA LYS A 322 9.49 14.17 -22.20
C LYS A 322 11.02 14.27 -22.15
N ASP A 323 11.65 13.15 -21.84
CA ASP A 323 13.11 13.04 -21.74
C ASP A 323 13.62 11.64 -22.13
N GLN A 324 14.86 11.29 -21.76
CA GLN A 324 15.48 10.00 -22.07
C GLN A 324 14.84 8.82 -21.35
N TYR A 325 13.98 9.03 -20.32
CA TYR A 325 13.38 8.00 -19.48
C TYR A 325 11.87 7.88 -19.66
N THR A 326 11.20 8.96 -20.06
CA THR A 326 9.74 9.00 -20.19
C THR A 326 9.29 9.87 -21.37
N GLN A 327 8.16 9.51 -21.99
CA GLN A 327 7.62 10.23 -23.16
C GLN A 327 6.81 11.48 -22.79
N GLN A 328 6.58 11.75 -21.50
CA GLN A 328 5.82 12.93 -21.03
C GLN A 328 6.13 13.26 -19.57
N ALA A 329 5.70 14.44 -19.13
CA ALA A 329 5.79 14.82 -17.72
C ALA A 329 4.99 13.86 -16.82
N GLN A 330 5.63 13.28 -15.78
CA GLN A 330 4.99 12.36 -14.85
C GLN A 330 5.80 12.17 -13.55
N GLY A 331 5.24 11.44 -12.58
CA GLY A 331 5.88 11.22 -11.29
C GLY A 331 5.68 12.36 -10.28
N GLY A 332 6.16 12.18 -9.07
CA GLY A 332 6.23 13.17 -8.00
C GLY A 332 4.88 13.65 -7.46
N VAL A 333 3.87 12.78 -7.46
CA VAL A 333 2.54 13.11 -6.87
C VAL A 333 2.59 13.01 -5.35
N ASN A 334 3.22 11.97 -4.81
CA ASN A 334 3.44 11.78 -3.39
C ASN A 334 4.92 11.96 -3.06
N GLY A 335 5.20 12.36 -1.83
CA GLY A 335 6.57 12.58 -1.36
C GLY A 335 6.68 12.57 0.15
N PRO A 336 7.91 12.61 0.68
CA PRO A 336 8.16 12.70 2.10
C PRO A 336 7.83 14.11 2.63
N LEU A 337 7.46 14.19 3.90
CA LEU A 337 7.58 15.43 4.65
C LEU A 337 9.08 15.79 4.75
N PRO A 338 9.47 17.07 4.52
CA PRO A 338 10.88 17.42 4.33
C PRO A 338 11.76 17.15 5.55
N TYR A 339 11.24 17.22 6.76
CA TYR A 339 12.02 16.94 7.96
C TYR A 339 12.44 15.46 8.07
N LEU A 340 11.74 14.54 7.39
CA LEU A 340 12.15 13.13 7.40
C LEU A 340 13.59 12.94 6.90
N TYR A 341 14.02 13.71 5.91
CA TYR A 341 15.40 13.67 5.43
C TYR A 341 16.41 14.01 6.53
N TYR A 342 16.09 15.03 7.33
CA TYR A 342 16.95 15.50 8.40
C TYR A 342 16.87 14.66 9.67
N ASP A 343 15.79 13.90 9.85
CA ASP A 343 15.65 12.95 10.97
C ASP A 343 16.44 11.67 10.77
N TYR A 344 16.78 11.31 9.51
CA TYR A 344 17.72 10.22 9.26
C TYR A 344 19.13 10.59 9.74
N ASP A 345 19.85 9.60 10.26
CA ASP A 345 21.31 9.73 10.41
C ASP A 345 21.95 9.99 9.04
N VAL A 346 22.99 10.86 8.98
CA VAL A 346 23.68 11.20 7.75
C VAL A 346 24.32 9.98 7.06
N ASP A 347 24.68 8.97 7.84
CA ASP A 347 25.27 7.72 7.37
C ASP A 347 24.23 6.64 7.01
N ASP A 348 22.94 6.92 7.20
CA ASP A 348 21.87 5.99 6.85
C ASP A 348 21.63 5.98 5.34
N ILE A 349 22.01 4.91 4.67
CA ILE A 349 21.88 4.79 3.20
C ILE A 349 20.43 4.85 2.71
N ARG A 350 19.45 4.60 3.58
CA ARG A 350 18.01 4.66 3.23
C ARG A 350 17.56 6.08 2.96
N ARG A 351 18.19 7.10 3.57
CA ARG A 351 17.85 8.50 3.47
C ARG A 351 17.80 8.99 2.01
N ASP A 352 18.91 8.88 1.30
CA ASP A 352 19.08 9.43 -0.06
C ASP A 352 18.38 8.58 -1.13
N ILE A 353 18.02 7.34 -0.77
CA ILE A 353 17.20 6.49 -1.62
C ILE A 353 15.73 6.85 -1.45
N THR A 354 15.28 7.12 -0.21
CA THR A 354 13.87 7.39 0.10
C THR A 354 13.45 8.82 -0.18
N CYS A 355 14.29 9.80 0.20
CA CYS A 355 13.98 11.24 0.09
C CYS A 355 14.81 11.88 -1.01
N VAL A 356 14.15 12.41 -2.05
CA VAL A 356 14.82 12.97 -3.23
C VAL A 356 14.57 14.48 -3.32
N PRO A 357 15.63 15.32 -3.16
CA PRO A 357 15.53 16.78 -3.19
C PRO A 357 15.57 17.38 -4.60
N TYR A 358 15.44 16.56 -5.63
CA TYR A 358 15.50 16.97 -7.04
C TYR A 358 14.34 16.42 -7.85
N ASP A 359 14.17 17.00 -9.03
CA ASP A 359 13.37 16.44 -10.14
C ASP A 359 14.14 16.56 -11.45
N TRP A 360 13.62 15.95 -12.51
CA TRP A 360 14.21 16.03 -13.84
C TRP A 360 13.71 17.29 -14.57
N SER A 361 14.63 18.06 -15.13
CA SER A 361 14.37 19.37 -15.73
C SER A 361 13.42 19.27 -16.93
N LYS A 362 12.73 20.39 -17.21
CA LYS A 362 11.99 20.56 -18.47
C LYS A 362 12.91 20.93 -19.62
N GLU A 363 14.00 21.61 -19.31
CA GLU A 363 15.00 22.04 -20.30
C GLU A 363 15.88 20.86 -20.65
N LEU A 364 16.09 20.65 -21.97
CA LEU A 364 16.88 19.57 -22.50
C LEU A 364 18.20 20.09 -23.08
N THR A 365 19.30 19.46 -22.72
CA THR A 365 20.60 19.67 -23.35
C THR A 365 20.86 18.47 -24.27
N GLU A 366 21.02 18.71 -25.56
CA GLU A 366 21.19 17.64 -26.57
C GLU A 366 20.09 16.56 -26.52
N GLY A 367 18.86 16.98 -26.20
CA GLY A 367 17.70 16.09 -26.08
C GLY A 367 17.60 15.31 -24.76
N LYS A 368 18.49 15.56 -23.79
CA LYS A 368 18.50 14.93 -22.47
C LYS A 368 18.13 15.91 -21.37
N SER A 369 17.32 15.46 -20.44
CA SER A 369 17.03 16.14 -19.18
C SER A 369 18.15 15.93 -18.17
N HIS A 370 18.27 16.82 -17.20
CA HIS A 370 19.19 16.74 -16.08
C HIS A 370 18.43 16.95 -14.75
N GLN A 371 19.00 16.51 -13.66
CA GLN A 371 18.46 16.74 -12.32
C GLN A 371 18.59 18.22 -11.93
N GLN A 372 17.54 18.76 -11.32
CA GLN A 372 17.50 20.12 -10.80
C GLN A 372 16.88 20.15 -9.42
N LEU A 373 17.26 21.15 -8.59
CA LEU A 373 16.73 21.29 -7.24
C LEU A 373 15.21 21.45 -7.24
N ARG A 374 14.55 20.62 -6.46
CA ARG A 374 13.12 20.71 -6.17
C ARG A 374 12.90 21.48 -4.85
N ALA A 375 11.85 22.29 -4.76
CA ALA A 375 11.55 23.02 -3.55
C ALA A 375 11.37 22.07 -2.35
N ILE A 376 11.85 22.49 -1.18
CA ILE A 376 11.89 21.68 0.04
C ILE A 376 10.51 21.10 0.43
N ASN A 377 9.43 21.82 0.18
CA ASN A 377 8.06 21.37 0.44
C ASN A 377 7.46 20.49 -0.67
N LYS A 378 8.25 20.05 -1.66
CA LYS A 378 7.79 19.27 -2.82
C LYS A 378 8.68 18.08 -3.15
N TRP A 379 9.49 17.60 -2.21
CA TRP A 379 10.38 16.49 -2.47
C TRP A 379 9.64 15.23 -2.92
N CYS A 380 10.32 14.39 -3.66
CA CYS A 380 9.79 13.13 -4.15
C CYS A 380 10.26 11.96 -3.28
N PHE A 381 9.48 10.88 -3.25
CA PHE A 381 10.03 9.59 -2.90
C PHE A 381 10.96 9.11 -4.03
N GLY A 382 12.02 8.39 -3.66
CA GLY A 382 13.04 7.93 -4.59
C GLY A 382 13.26 6.42 -4.63
N LYS A 383 12.44 5.65 -3.91
CA LYS A 383 12.47 4.17 -3.96
C LYS A 383 12.10 3.64 -5.35
N LEU A 384 11.30 4.39 -6.10
CA LEU A 384 10.88 4.05 -7.46
C LEU A 384 11.31 5.15 -8.42
N ARG A 385 11.97 4.76 -9.53
CA ARG A 385 12.56 5.71 -10.47
C ARG A 385 12.40 5.24 -11.91
N TYR A 386 12.04 6.15 -12.80
CA TYR A 386 11.97 5.88 -14.23
C TYR A 386 13.35 5.55 -14.82
N GLU A 387 14.41 6.17 -14.31
CA GLU A 387 15.79 5.92 -14.72
C GLU A 387 16.32 4.51 -14.36
N TRP A 388 15.62 3.78 -13.53
CA TRP A 388 15.93 2.38 -13.21
C TRP A 388 15.21 1.37 -14.09
N MET A 389 14.20 1.81 -14.85
CA MET A 389 13.43 0.94 -15.73
C MET A 389 14.24 0.48 -16.94
N LYS A 390 13.90 -0.68 -17.50
CA LYS A 390 14.48 -1.21 -18.74
C LYS A 390 13.76 -0.72 -20.01
N ARG A 391 12.68 0.02 -19.85
CA ARG A 391 11.87 0.55 -20.95
C ARG A 391 11.48 2.00 -20.70
N ILE A 392 11.12 2.70 -21.77
CA ILE A 392 10.61 4.07 -21.69
C ILE A 392 9.10 4.03 -21.50
N VAL A 393 8.60 4.70 -20.46
CA VAL A 393 7.17 4.80 -20.17
C VAL A 393 6.51 5.81 -21.10
N THR A 394 5.38 5.44 -21.71
CA THR A 394 4.71 6.24 -22.75
C THR A 394 3.53 7.06 -22.23
N SER A 395 2.88 6.64 -21.14
CA SER A 395 1.76 7.36 -20.53
C SER A 395 1.75 7.26 -19.01
N THR A 396 0.94 8.09 -18.35
CA THR A 396 0.80 8.10 -16.90
C THR A 396 0.11 6.86 -16.32
N ASN A 397 -0.37 5.96 -17.18
CA ASN A 397 -1.09 4.74 -16.80
C ASN A 397 -0.42 3.47 -17.31
N ASP A 398 0.83 3.53 -17.76
CA ASP A 398 1.50 2.38 -18.36
C ASP A 398 2.90 2.09 -17.81
N ASP A 399 3.19 2.52 -16.58
CA ASP A 399 4.48 2.19 -15.97
C ASP A 399 4.67 0.67 -15.74
N GLY A 400 3.60 -0.10 -15.60
CA GLY A 400 3.62 -1.56 -15.48
C GLY A 400 4.37 -2.09 -14.27
N VAL A 401 4.89 -1.22 -13.41
CA VAL A 401 5.65 -1.61 -12.22
C VAL A 401 4.70 -2.15 -11.17
N ASN A 402 5.00 -3.32 -10.64
CA ASN A 402 4.24 -3.95 -9.56
C ASN A 402 4.29 -3.11 -8.28
N TRP A 403 3.22 -3.20 -7.47
CA TRP A 403 3.24 -2.67 -6.11
C TRP A 403 3.74 -3.74 -5.14
N GLN A 404 4.90 -3.50 -4.52
CA GLN A 404 5.45 -4.37 -3.50
C GLN A 404 4.60 -4.30 -2.22
N TYR A 405 3.65 -5.25 -2.08
CA TYR A 405 2.69 -5.25 -0.98
C TYR A 405 3.32 -5.66 0.36
N MET A 406 4.31 -6.56 0.31
CA MET A 406 5.02 -7.04 1.47
C MET A 406 6.42 -7.52 1.14
N ARG A 407 7.39 -7.19 1.99
CA ARG A 407 8.79 -7.60 1.86
C ARG A 407 9.38 -8.08 3.18
N LEU A 408 10.48 -8.80 3.13
CA LEU A 408 11.08 -9.51 4.25
C LEU A 408 11.48 -8.59 5.42
N ALA A 409 11.86 -7.34 5.16
CA ALA A 409 12.12 -6.36 6.23
C ALA A 409 10.92 -6.15 7.14
N ASP A 410 9.68 -6.22 6.61
CA ASP A 410 8.47 -6.13 7.43
C ASP A 410 8.34 -7.35 8.36
N VAL A 411 8.66 -8.54 7.87
CA VAL A 411 8.68 -9.77 8.68
C VAL A 411 9.67 -9.64 9.84
N TYR A 412 10.88 -9.14 9.57
CA TYR A 412 11.89 -8.91 10.61
C TYR A 412 11.41 -7.91 11.67
N LEU A 413 10.83 -6.79 11.26
CA LEU A 413 10.38 -5.76 12.21
C LEU A 413 9.09 -6.15 12.93
N MET A 414 8.20 -6.93 12.32
CA MET A 414 7.06 -7.55 13.00
C MET A 414 7.53 -8.59 14.03
N ALA A 415 8.51 -9.42 13.70
CA ALA A 415 9.13 -10.36 14.66
C ALA A 415 9.75 -9.61 15.83
N ALA A 416 10.52 -8.55 15.57
CA ALA A 416 11.13 -7.71 16.60
C ALA A 416 10.08 -7.11 17.56
N GLU A 417 8.97 -6.60 17.02
CA GLU A 417 7.87 -6.05 17.81
C GLU A 417 7.22 -7.12 18.71
N ALA A 418 6.87 -8.27 18.15
CA ALA A 418 6.22 -9.35 18.89
C ALA A 418 7.13 -9.97 19.95
N VAL A 419 8.41 -10.20 19.62
CA VAL A 419 9.39 -10.73 20.57
C VAL A 419 9.70 -9.72 21.67
N ASN A 420 9.78 -8.41 21.38
CA ASN A 420 9.90 -7.40 22.41
C ASN A 420 8.73 -7.44 23.39
N TYR A 421 7.52 -7.55 22.88
CA TYR A 421 6.32 -7.62 23.72
C TYR A 421 6.34 -8.86 24.63
N LEU A 422 6.59 -10.04 24.06
CA LEU A 422 6.53 -11.33 24.78
C LEU A 422 7.77 -11.59 25.64
N ASP A 423 8.96 -11.52 25.02
CA ASP A 423 10.21 -12.02 25.60
C ASP A 423 11.18 -10.91 26.02
N GLY A 424 10.92 -9.66 25.62
CA GLY A 424 11.72 -8.50 25.97
C GLY A 424 12.76 -8.08 24.95
N PRO A 425 13.38 -6.89 25.15
CA PRO A 425 14.15 -6.20 24.13
C PRO A 425 15.45 -6.91 23.73
N SER A 426 16.11 -7.59 24.67
CA SER A 426 17.35 -8.32 24.38
C SER A 426 17.12 -9.48 23.41
N SER A 427 16.00 -10.19 23.56
CA SER A 427 15.60 -11.26 22.64
C SER A 427 15.13 -10.73 21.28
N ALA A 428 14.52 -9.53 21.26
CA ALA A 428 14.00 -8.91 20.05
C ALA A 428 15.08 -8.33 19.14
N TRP A 429 16.23 -7.93 19.71
CA TRP A 429 17.30 -7.26 18.98
C TRP A 429 17.79 -8.05 17.76
N GLN A 430 17.89 -9.37 17.85
CA GLN A 430 18.33 -10.22 16.75
C GLN A 430 17.49 -10.11 15.48
N TYR A 431 16.23 -9.68 15.62
CA TYR A 431 15.30 -9.48 14.47
C TYR A 431 15.35 -8.05 13.95
N MET A 432 15.67 -7.05 14.76
CA MET A 432 15.87 -5.67 14.28
C MET A 432 17.25 -5.49 13.63
N LYS A 433 18.27 -6.10 14.20
CA LYS A 433 19.68 -5.92 13.78
C LYS A 433 19.92 -6.13 12.29
N PRO A 434 19.44 -7.17 11.61
CA PRO A 434 19.70 -7.37 10.18
C PRO A 434 19.20 -6.23 9.28
N VAL A 435 18.10 -5.57 9.66
CA VAL A 435 17.57 -4.41 8.95
C VAL A 435 18.47 -3.20 9.13
N LEU A 436 19.05 -3.03 10.32
CA LEU A 436 19.97 -1.93 10.62
C LEU A 436 21.36 -2.16 10.02
N ASP A 437 21.88 -3.38 10.07
CA ASP A 437 23.22 -3.72 9.56
C ASP A 437 23.40 -3.40 8.06
N ARG A 438 22.33 -3.48 7.27
CA ARG A 438 22.39 -3.12 5.84
C ARG A 438 22.25 -1.62 5.59
N ALA A 439 21.84 -0.85 6.60
CA ALA A 439 21.47 0.55 6.48
C ALA A 439 22.50 1.51 7.09
N LEU A 440 23.20 1.09 8.14
CA LEU A 440 24.02 1.93 8.99
C LEU A 440 25.40 1.30 9.25
N PRO A 441 26.44 2.11 9.51
CA PRO A 441 27.73 1.65 10.01
C PRO A 441 27.61 0.91 11.36
N ALA A 442 28.52 -0.03 11.62
CA ALA A 442 28.46 -0.92 12.77
C ALA A 442 28.44 -0.20 14.12
N GLU A 443 29.18 0.91 14.24
CA GLU A 443 29.21 1.74 15.45
C GLU A 443 27.85 2.42 15.74
N LYS A 444 27.13 2.84 14.69
CA LYS A 444 25.78 3.39 14.81
C LYS A 444 24.79 2.32 15.25
N VAL A 445 24.89 1.12 14.65
CA VAL A 445 24.07 -0.04 15.04
C VAL A 445 24.32 -0.41 16.50
N ALA A 446 25.56 -0.40 16.98
CA ALA A 446 25.87 -0.66 18.38
C ALA A 446 25.32 0.40 19.33
N ALA A 447 25.34 1.68 18.94
CA ALA A 447 24.74 2.75 19.72
C ALA A 447 23.21 2.60 19.80
N LEU A 448 22.54 2.26 18.69
CA LEU A 448 21.10 1.97 18.65
C LEU A 448 20.74 0.73 19.47
N GLN A 449 21.58 -0.30 19.49
CA GLN A 449 21.40 -1.45 20.37
C GLN A 449 21.31 -1.02 21.84
N ALA A 450 22.29 -0.25 22.31
CA ALA A 450 22.32 0.23 23.68
C ALA A 450 21.08 1.09 24.01
N LYS A 451 20.66 1.97 23.06
CA LYS A 451 19.48 2.82 23.22
C LYS A 451 18.19 2.00 23.32
N TYR A 452 17.96 1.09 22.36
CA TYR A 452 16.68 0.39 22.25
C TYR A 452 16.52 -0.75 23.24
N THR A 453 17.60 -1.47 23.59
CA THR A 453 17.50 -2.60 24.52
C THR A 453 17.44 -2.19 25.99
N ALA A 454 17.41 -0.89 26.30
CA ALA A 454 17.34 -0.37 27.68
C ALA A 454 16.02 -0.75 28.38
N SER A 455 14.89 -0.81 27.66
CA SER A 455 13.58 -1.27 28.17
C SER A 455 12.67 -1.73 27.03
N LYS A 456 11.53 -2.36 27.34
CA LYS A 456 10.49 -2.71 26.35
C LYS A 456 9.93 -1.48 25.65
N GLU A 457 9.74 -0.39 26.38
CA GLU A 457 9.23 0.89 25.86
C GLU A 457 10.26 1.55 24.93
N ALA A 458 11.54 1.54 25.31
CA ALA A 458 12.61 2.06 24.47
C ALA A 458 12.73 1.25 23.17
N PHE A 459 12.56 -0.07 23.24
CA PHE A 459 12.56 -0.91 22.04
C PHE A 459 11.35 -0.65 21.17
N GLN A 460 10.16 -0.49 21.75
CA GLN A 460 8.96 -0.13 21.00
C GLN A 460 9.10 1.23 20.30
N ALA A 461 9.70 2.23 20.98
CA ALA A 461 10.02 3.50 20.34
C ALA A 461 11.01 3.31 19.18
N GLY A 462 11.99 2.42 19.32
CA GLY A 462 12.89 2.02 18.22
C GLY A 462 12.15 1.34 17.06
N ILE A 463 11.14 0.49 17.30
CA ILE A 463 10.29 -0.08 16.25
C ILE A 463 9.55 1.04 15.50
N VAL A 464 8.94 1.99 16.22
CA VAL A 464 8.23 3.13 15.62
C VAL A 464 9.16 3.96 14.74
N GLU A 465 10.40 4.24 15.21
CA GLU A 465 11.44 4.98 14.49
C GLU A 465 11.96 4.19 13.28
N GLN A 466 12.34 2.93 13.44
CA GLN A 466 12.94 2.16 12.36
C GLN A 466 11.93 1.76 11.26
N ARG A 467 10.68 1.52 11.61
CA ARG A 467 9.62 1.34 10.61
C ARG A 467 9.34 2.62 9.84
N ALA A 468 9.50 3.80 10.44
CA ALA A 468 9.43 5.07 9.73
C ALA A 468 10.51 5.17 8.63
N PHE A 469 11.77 4.93 9.01
CA PHE A 469 12.89 4.99 8.09
C PHE A 469 12.87 3.89 7.02
N GLU A 470 12.45 2.70 7.38
CA GLU A 470 12.44 1.55 6.49
C GLU A 470 11.31 1.63 5.46
N PHE A 471 10.10 2.07 5.85
CA PHE A 471 8.89 1.94 5.03
C PHE A 471 8.29 3.25 4.52
N ALA A 472 8.92 4.40 4.74
CA ALA A 472 8.44 5.65 4.15
C ALA A 472 8.33 5.51 2.62
N GLY A 473 7.17 5.88 2.06
CA GLY A 473 6.85 5.70 0.64
C GLY A 473 6.31 4.32 0.26
N GLU A 474 5.90 3.49 1.25
CA GLU A 474 5.30 2.17 1.02
C GLU A 474 3.86 2.04 1.56
N ALA A 475 3.21 3.17 1.89
CA ALA A 475 1.82 3.27 2.35
C ALA A 475 1.47 2.43 3.60
N LEU A 476 2.46 2.13 4.47
CA LEU A 476 2.27 1.35 5.69
C LEU A 476 2.07 2.22 6.95
N ARG A 477 2.65 3.43 6.96
CA ARG A 477 2.78 4.26 8.17
C ARG A 477 1.45 4.58 8.82
N LYS A 478 0.41 4.95 8.07
CA LYS A 478 -0.92 5.29 8.62
C LYS A 478 -1.49 4.13 9.44
N ALA A 479 -1.45 2.92 8.90
CA ALA A 479 -1.96 1.73 9.60
C ALA A 479 -1.15 1.42 10.87
N ASP A 480 0.17 1.61 10.84
CA ASP A 480 1.03 1.44 12.00
C ASP A 480 0.71 2.47 13.11
N LEU A 481 0.59 3.75 12.77
CA LEU A 481 0.24 4.80 13.73
C LEU A 481 -1.14 4.56 14.36
N VAL A 482 -2.10 4.12 13.55
CA VAL A 482 -3.45 3.77 14.05
C VAL A 482 -3.37 2.58 15.02
N ARG A 483 -2.76 1.46 14.62
CA ARG A 483 -2.73 0.27 15.48
C ARG A 483 -1.94 0.43 16.79
N TRP A 484 -0.94 1.31 16.80
CA TRP A 484 -0.19 1.65 18.02
C TRP A 484 -0.93 2.64 18.93
N GLY A 485 -1.96 3.33 18.43
CA GLY A 485 -2.72 4.32 19.20
C GLY A 485 -2.04 5.68 19.33
N ILE A 486 -1.08 6.00 18.46
CA ILE A 486 -0.23 7.19 18.53
C ILE A 486 -0.42 8.15 17.36
N ILE A 487 -1.46 7.95 16.54
CA ILE A 487 -1.63 8.75 15.32
C ILE A 487 -1.81 10.24 15.64
N ASP A 488 -2.60 10.61 16.63
CA ASP A 488 -2.82 12.03 16.99
C ASP A 488 -1.54 12.68 17.51
N GLU A 489 -0.78 11.98 18.36
CA GLU A 489 0.51 12.42 18.88
C GLU A 489 1.52 12.67 17.74
N LYS A 490 1.69 11.68 16.86
CA LYS A 490 2.67 11.77 15.76
C LYS A 490 2.28 12.80 14.70
N MET A 491 1.00 13.00 14.46
CA MET A 491 0.54 14.06 13.56
C MET A 491 0.73 15.46 14.16
N ALA A 492 0.55 15.64 15.47
CA ALA A 492 0.86 16.88 16.15
C ALA A 492 2.38 17.16 16.17
N GLU A 493 3.20 16.14 16.46
CA GLU A 493 4.66 16.20 16.36
C GLU A 493 5.11 16.59 14.95
N ALA A 494 4.48 16.07 13.92
CA ALA A 494 4.78 16.39 12.53
C ALA A 494 4.56 17.88 12.21
N LYS A 495 3.46 18.48 12.67
CA LYS A 495 3.23 19.94 12.52
C LYS A 495 4.29 20.76 13.25
N GLN A 496 4.67 20.34 14.46
CA GLN A 496 5.73 21.01 15.21
C GLN A 496 7.08 20.92 14.50
N LYS A 497 7.48 19.74 14.02
CA LYS A 497 8.72 19.56 13.25
C LYS A 497 8.75 20.38 11.96
N LEU A 498 7.62 20.49 11.25
CA LEU A 498 7.51 21.35 10.08
C LEU A 498 7.70 22.82 10.44
N THR A 499 7.13 23.27 11.56
CA THR A 499 7.30 24.63 12.07
C THR A 499 8.75 24.90 12.47
N ASP A 500 9.37 23.97 13.19
CA ASP A 500 10.77 24.07 13.61
C ASP A 500 11.71 24.09 12.40
N LEU A 501 11.47 23.23 11.40
CA LEU A 501 12.25 23.21 10.17
C LEU A 501 12.08 24.50 9.36
N ALA A 502 10.85 25.00 9.20
CA ALA A 502 10.57 26.23 8.47
C ALA A 502 11.31 27.44 9.06
N ASN A 503 11.47 27.48 10.38
CA ASN A 503 12.13 28.54 11.13
C ASN A 503 13.58 28.21 11.52
N ARG A 504 14.08 27.04 11.14
CA ARG A 504 15.40 26.53 11.54
C ARG A 504 15.61 26.61 13.07
N GLN A 505 14.73 25.95 13.80
CA GLN A 505 14.72 25.92 15.27
C GLN A 505 14.84 24.47 15.78
N GLY A 506 15.09 24.31 17.07
CA GLY A 506 15.18 23.01 17.72
C GLY A 506 16.24 22.11 17.08
N ALA A 507 15.85 20.93 16.66
CA ALA A 507 16.73 19.95 16.01
C ALA A 507 17.28 20.42 14.63
N TYR A 508 16.71 21.46 14.04
CA TYR A 508 17.07 21.97 12.71
C TYR A 508 17.80 23.31 12.75
N ALA A 509 18.22 23.77 13.94
CA ALA A 509 18.83 25.10 14.13
C ALA A 509 20.22 25.21 13.49
N ASP A 510 20.93 24.12 13.33
CA ASP A 510 22.28 24.04 12.75
C ASP A 510 22.30 23.92 11.21
N LEU A 511 21.12 23.78 10.58
CA LEU A 511 21.05 23.67 9.13
C LEU A 511 21.45 25.01 8.45
N PRO A 512 22.21 24.98 7.34
CA PRO A 512 22.60 26.20 6.63
C PRO A 512 21.41 26.96 6.05
N VAL A 513 21.54 28.27 5.90
CA VAL A 513 20.50 29.12 5.24
C VAL A 513 20.45 28.83 3.75
N LYS A 514 21.59 28.50 3.15
CA LYS A 514 21.74 28.27 1.71
C LYS A 514 22.19 26.87 1.43
N ILE A 515 21.73 26.36 0.31
CA ILE A 515 22.34 25.20 -0.33
C ILE A 515 23.11 25.62 -1.56
N TYR A 516 24.06 24.80 -1.94
CA TYR A 516 24.92 24.99 -3.10
C TYR A 516 24.80 23.77 -4.00
N TRP A 517 24.64 24.00 -5.29
CA TRP A 517 24.45 22.91 -6.24
C TRP A 517 25.18 23.13 -7.56
N LYS A 518 25.57 22.07 -8.22
CA LYS A 518 26.04 22.04 -9.61
C LYS A 518 25.68 20.70 -10.25
N LEU A 519 25.76 20.64 -11.57
CA LEU A 519 25.70 19.34 -12.25
C LEU A 519 27.04 18.60 -12.07
N ALA A 520 26.97 17.30 -11.94
CA ALA A 520 28.12 16.41 -12.01
C ALA A 520 28.73 16.40 -13.43
N ASP A 521 29.92 15.82 -13.59
CA ASP A 521 30.64 15.77 -14.87
C ASP A 521 29.88 14.99 -15.96
N ASN A 522 28.93 14.12 -15.58
CA ASN A 522 28.08 13.43 -16.54
C ASN A 522 26.97 14.31 -17.15
N GLY A 523 26.81 15.55 -16.66
CA GLY A 523 25.84 16.51 -17.14
C GLY A 523 24.36 16.16 -16.82
N GLU A 524 24.10 15.10 -16.09
CA GLU A 524 22.74 14.63 -15.74
C GLU A 524 22.47 14.71 -14.23
N ASP A 525 23.40 14.27 -13.38
CA ASP A 525 23.21 14.22 -11.93
C ASP A 525 23.52 15.57 -11.27
N ILE A 526 22.80 15.87 -10.19
CA ILE A 526 23.01 17.05 -9.36
C ILE A 526 23.87 16.71 -8.14
N LEU A 527 24.85 17.57 -7.86
CA LEU A 527 25.62 17.57 -6.62
C LEU A 527 25.11 18.69 -5.74
N ILE A 528 24.83 18.39 -4.47
CA ILE A 528 24.22 19.33 -3.52
C ILE A 528 25.06 19.36 -2.24
N TYR A 529 25.39 20.55 -1.74
CA TYR A 529 25.97 20.80 -0.43
C TYR A 529 25.00 21.69 0.39
N GLY A 530 24.92 21.48 1.69
CA GLY A 530 24.08 22.26 2.60
C GLY A 530 22.79 21.54 3.00
N LEU A 531 22.68 20.25 2.71
CA LEU A 531 21.52 19.44 3.12
C LEU A 531 21.75 18.68 4.44
N ASN A 532 22.99 18.62 4.96
CA ASN A 532 23.28 17.80 6.13
C ASN A 532 23.39 18.64 7.40
N HIS A 533 23.04 18.03 8.52
CA HIS A 533 23.47 18.53 9.82
C HIS A 533 25.00 18.65 9.84
N GLY A 534 25.51 19.79 10.32
CA GLY A 534 26.94 20.09 10.34
C GLY A 534 27.50 20.72 9.07
N ASP A 535 26.75 20.79 7.97
CA ASP A 535 27.12 21.64 6.83
C ASP A 535 27.06 23.11 7.26
N THR A 536 27.95 23.96 6.73
CA THR A 536 28.07 25.35 7.17
C THR A 536 28.00 26.34 6.01
N ASP A 537 27.48 27.55 6.28
CA ASP A 537 27.39 28.65 5.29
C ASP A 537 28.75 29.27 4.94
N ASP A 538 29.81 29.03 5.72
CA ASP A 538 31.14 29.58 5.53
C ASP A 538 31.88 28.97 4.32
N GLN A 539 31.46 27.81 3.83
CA GLN A 539 32.01 27.16 2.63
C GLN A 539 31.59 27.85 1.31
N GLY A 540 30.69 28.83 1.37
CA GLY A 540 30.08 29.41 0.18
C GLY A 540 31.05 30.02 -0.83
N SER A 541 32.18 30.60 -0.41
CA SER A 541 33.20 31.14 -1.32
C SER A 541 33.98 30.04 -2.05
N ASN A 542 34.34 28.97 -1.34
CA ASN A 542 35.04 27.82 -1.90
C ASN A 542 34.16 27.08 -2.90
N LEU A 543 32.91 26.80 -2.52
CA LEU A 543 31.95 26.12 -3.37
C LEU A 543 31.65 26.88 -4.66
N LYS A 544 31.53 28.22 -4.59
CA LYS A 544 31.37 29.04 -5.79
C LYS A 544 32.59 28.99 -6.71
N ALA A 545 33.80 28.97 -6.13
CA ALA A 545 35.02 28.79 -6.91
C ALA A 545 35.10 27.42 -7.60
N GLU A 546 34.47 26.40 -7.01
CA GLU A 546 34.29 25.06 -7.58
C GLU A 546 33.12 24.93 -8.56
N GLY A 547 32.44 26.04 -8.88
CA GLY A 547 31.34 26.08 -9.85
C GLY A 547 29.96 25.82 -9.29
N TYR A 548 29.78 25.80 -7.95
CA TYR A 548 28.47 25.66 -7.35
C TYR A 548 27.68 26.98 -7.40
N THR A 549 26.37 26.87 -7.60
CA THR A 549 25.39 27.95 -7.52
C THR A 549 24.70 27.93 -6.18
N ALA A 550 24.65 29.08 -5.48
CA ALA A 550 23.96 29.23 -4.20
C ALA A 550 22.45 29.43 -4.41
N LYS A 551 21.64 28.86 -3.51
CA LYS A 551 20.19 29.06 -3.46
C LYS A 551 19.73 29.17 -2.01
N ASP A 552 18.87 30.19 -1.73
CA ASP A 552 18.15 30.24 -0.46
C ASP A 552 17.20 29.05 -0.37
N TRP A 553 17.21 28.34 0.77
CA TRP A 553 16.59 27.03 0.85
C TRP A 553 15.23 27.04 1.56
N PHE A 554 15.09 27.81 2.61
CA PHE A 554 13.89 27.87 3.44
C PHE A 554 12.95 29.02 3.07
N VAL A 555 13.42 30.03 2.36
CA VAL A 555 12.67 31.21 2.01
C VAL A 555 12.48 31.37 0.51
N ALA A 556 11.36 31.93 0.09
CA ALA A 556 11.12 32.29 -1.29
C ALA A 556 11.95 33.51 -1.67
N SER A 557 12.66 33.45 -2.80
CA SER A 557 13.62 34.48 -3.24
C SER A 557 13.00 35.84 -3.57
N LYS A 558 11.66 35.95 -3.62
CA LYS A 558 10.98 37.20 -4.03
C LYS A 558 10.53 38.10 -2.88
N ASP A 559 10.13 37.54 -1.76
CA ASP A 559 9.50 38.23 -0.65
C ASP A 559 10.00 37.81 0.74
N GLY A 560 10.92 36.85 0.80
CA GLY A 560 11.45 36.33 2.06
C GLY A 560 10.47 35.46 2.88
N SER A 561 9.30 35.13 2.30
CA SER A 561 8.34 34.22 2.96
C SER A 561 8.88 32.81 3.07
N ASN A 562 8.45 32.06 4.11
CA ASN A 562 8.79 30.64 4.24
C ASN A 562 8.19 29.82 3.10
N ILE A 563 8.99 28.90 2.55
CA ILE A 563 8.53 27.93 1.52
C ILE A 563 7.62 26.87 2.16
N ILE A 564 7.89 26.48 3.41
CA ILE A 564 6.99 25.64 4.22
C ILE A 564 6.04 26.64 4.91
N THR A 565 4.86 26.85 4.32
CA THR A 565 3.87 27.83 4.78
C THR A 565 2.99 27.28 5.90
N ASP A 566 2.32 28.17 6.64
CA ASP A 566 1.32 27.78 7.65
C ASP A 566 0.21 26.92 6.99
N ASP A 567 -0.24 27.28 5.79
CA ASP A 567 -1.21 26.45 5.03
C ASP A 567 -0.69 25.03 4.76
N TYR A 568 0.61 24.89 4.50
CA TYR A 568 1.25 23.56 4.33
C TYR A 568 1.20 22.77 5.64
N ILE A 569 1.54 23.39 6.74
CA ILE A 569 1.61 22.76 8.07
C ILE A 569 0.20 22.39 8.53
N GLU A 570 -0.72 23.34 8.50
CA GLU A 570 -2.09 23.13 8.98
C GLU A 570 -2.90 22.19 8.07
N GLY A 571 -2.62 22.19 6.77
CA GLY A 571 -3.25 21.28 5.80
C GLY A 571 -2.89 19.80 5.96
N LEU A 572 -1.93 19.45 6.82
CA LEU A 572 -1.56 18.06 7.07
C LEU A 572 -2.74 17.26 7.63
N TYR A 573 -3.53 17.85 8.52
CA TYR A 573 -4.83 17.33 8.93
C TYR A 573 -5.74 18.50 9.39
N VAL A 574 -7.02 18.40 9.08
CA VAL A 574 -8.03 19.43 9.44
C VAL A 574 -9.02 18.94 10.50
N LYS A 575 -9.13 17.63 10.69
CA LYS A 575 -9.90 17.00 11.77
C LYS A 575 -9.01 16.02 12.53
N GLN A 576 -9.37 15.70 13.77
CA GLN A 576 -8.60 14.79 14.63
C GLN A 576 -8.39 13.43 13.93
N PRO A 577 -7.13 13.02 13.68
CA PRO A 577 -6.83 11.84 12.86
C PRO A 577 -7.41 10.54 13.41
N SER A 578 -7.32 10.27 14.71
CA SER A 578 -7.82 9.01 15.32
C SER A 578 -9.33 8.83 15.14
N LEU A 579 -10.09 9.91 15.12
CA LEU A 579 -11.56 9.89 14.97
C LEU A 579 -12.00 9.96 13.49
N ASN A 580 -11.09 10.32 12.58
CA ASN A 580 -11.39 10.52 11.16
C ASN A 580 -10.47 9.70 10.24
N CYS A 581 -9.83 8.63 10.75
CA CYS A 581 -8.90 7.81 9.99
C CYS A 581 -9.58 6.90 8.95
N LEU A 582 -10.89 6.71 9.05
CA LEU A 582 -11.67 5.88 8.12
C LEU A 582 -12.34 6.74 7.04
N TRP A 583 -12.47 6.16 5.86
CA TRP A 583 -13.27 6.73 4.79
C TRP A 583 -14.74 6.35 4.95
N PRO A 584 -15.69 7.24 4.64
CA PRO A 584 -17.10 6.90 4.61
C PRO A 584 -17.42 6.03 3.39
N ILE A 585 -18.48 5.24 3.51
CA ILE A 585 -19.10 4.57 2.36
C ILE A 585 -19.77 5.64 1.50
N TRP A 586 -19.58 5.57 0.16
CA TRP A 586 -20.21 6.52 -0.76
C TRP A 586 -21.74 6.55 -0.57
N GLN A 587 -22.31 7.78 -0.46
CA GLN A 587 -23.71 7.98 -0.12
C GLN A 587 -24.67 7.19 -1.03
N THR A 588 -24.39 7.11 -2.34
CA THR A 588 -25.23 6.34 -3.27
C THR A 588 -25.29 4.84 -2.93
N PHE A 589 -24.21 4.26 -2.40
CA PHE A 589 -24.24 2.85 -1.96
C PHE A 589 -25.04 2.69 -0.69
N VAL A 590 -24.99 3.67 0.22
CA VAL A 590 -25.83 3.70 1.43
C VAL A 590 -27.30 3.75 1.02
N ASP A 591 -27.67 4.67 0.15
CA ASP A 591 -29.05 4.87 -0.30
C ASP A 591 -29.63 3.64 -1.02
N LYS A 592 -28.81 2.91 -1.76
CA LYS A 592 -29.20 1.70 -2.51
C LYS A 592 -29.11 0.40 -1.69
N SER A 593 -28.71 0.46 -0.44
CA SER A 593 -28.43 -0.72 0.39
C SER A 593 -29.66 -1.35 1.05
N ASN A 594 -30.86 -0.93 0.73
CA ASN A 594 -32.08 -1.34 1.43
C ASN A 594 -32.00 -1.09 2.96
N ASN A 595 -31.47 0.04 3.37
CA ASN A 595 -31.23 0.46 4.76
C ASN A 595 -30.25 -0.44 5.55
N MET A 596 -29.47 -1.27 4.89
CA MET A 596 -28.46 -2.13 5.55
C MET A 596 -27.15 -1.41 5.83
N LEU A 597 -26.83 -0.36 5.09
CA LEU A 597 -25.60 0.42 5.25
C LEU A 597 -25.92 1.81 5.84
N ASN A 598 -24.98 2.30 6.63
CA ASN A 598 -24.93 3.67 7.11
C ASN A 598 -23.46 4.08 7.31
N ASN A 599 -23.23 5.35 7.56
CA ASN A 599 -21.93 5.90 7.91
C ASN A 599 -21.78 6.20 9.41
N ASP A 600 -22.78 5.82 10.23
CA ASP A 600 -22.77 6.05 11.67
C ASP A 600 -21.63 5.28 12.34
N GLY A 601 -20.92 5.93 13.25
CA GLY A 601 -19.79 5.35 13.98
C GLY A 601 -18.47 5.24 13.19
N ASN A 602 -18.47 5.56 11.88
CA ASN A 602 -17.21 5.65 11.10
C ASN A 602 -16.72 7.09 10.94
N LEU A 603 -17.55 8.05 11.25
CA LEU A 603 -17.19 9.46 11.21
C LEU A 603 -17.13 9.93 12.65
N GLY A 604 -15.99 10.39 13.09
CA GLY A 604 -15.90 11.19 14.29
C GLY A 604 -16.97 12.28 14.15
N GLN A 605 -17.89 12.32 15.07
CA GLN A 605 -19.14 13.09 15.05
C GLN A 605 -19.11 14.28 14.08
N LEU A 606 -19.96 14.19 13.04
CA LEU A 606 -20.26 15.31 12.16
C LEU A 606 -20.64 16.55 12.96
#